data_221e7c779491702cff851a0791b461f5
#
_entry.id   221e7c779491702cff851a0791b461f5
#
_cell.length_a   1.000
_cell.length_b   1.000
_cell.length_c   1.000
_cell.angle_alpha   90.00
_cell.angle_beta   90.00
_cell.angle_gamma   90.00
#
_symmetry.space_group_name_H-M   'P 1'
#
loop_
_entity.id
_entity.type
_entity.pdbx_description
1 polymer ?
#
loop_
_entity_poly.entity_id
_entity_poly.type
_entity_poly.pdbx_seq_one_letter_code
_entity_poly.pdbx_strand_id
1 'polypeptide(L)'
;MKKLSKNNIITIALIIAIYAIVFVLEKVIDSNSMLFIVLKKGAIYALVAVSMNLLNGFTGLFSLGQAGFMLIGAYTYAIFTIPVEYRDAVYQYFDGGIVQFSIPVIPALILAGLAAALFAFLIGLPVLRLKSDYLAIATLGFAEIIRAFFQWDTLGPVTNGSNLLRKFPTFDSTLFPFTVAGICILLIVLLINSSYGRAFKAIRDDEIAAEAMGINLFKHKEMSFVISSFFAGVGGALLAMFQTTVQAMAFKSAMTYEILLIVVIGSIGSVTGSVLASFLFIACSEWWLRFLDAETYIGAFKVPLLRAGFRKVVFSIIIMAVVLFYRQGIMGDRELNFDRILRKRQKFIEKTQRGGK
;
A
#
# COMPACT_ATOMS: atom_id res chain seq x y z
N MET A 1 0.76 -3.53 35.83
CA MET A 1 0.15 -3.96 34.55
C MET A 1 -1.09 -3.09 34.28
N LYS A 2 -1.07 -2.17 33.29
CA LYS A 2 -2.26 -1.39 32.90
C LYS A 2 -3.31 -2.37 32.37
N LYS A 3 -4.50 -2.40 32.97
CA LYS A 3 -5.66 -3.14 32.43
C LYS A 3 -5.86 -2.71 30.97
N LEU A 4 -5.78 -3.66 30.04
CA LEU A 4 -6.12 -3.44 28.64
C LEU A 4 -7.53 -2.82 28.59
N SER A 5 -7.65 -1.69 27.90
CA SER A 5 -8.96 -1.07 27.65
C SER A 5 -9.86 -2.08 26.95
N LYS A 6 -11.16 -2.10 27.26
CA LYS A 6 -12.15 -2.97 26.60
C LYS A 6 -12.05 -2.88 25.06
N ASN A 7 -11.71 -1.71 24.53
CA ASN A 7 -11.48 -1.49 23.10
C ASN A 7 -10.31 -2.28 22.55
N ASN A 8 -9.19 -2.34 23.28
CA ASN A 8 -8.03 -3.10 22.82
C ASN A 8 -8.32 -4.60 22.76
N ILE A 9 -9.13 -5.10 23.71
CA ILE A 9 -9.56 -6.50 23.73
C ILE A 9 -10.46 -6.80 22.50
N ILE A 10 -11.41 -5.91 22.19
CA ILE A 10 -12.30 -6.07 21.02
C ILE A 10 -11.50 -6.00 19.72
N THR A 11 -10.54 -5.09 19.60
CA THR A 11 -9.69 -4.98 18.41
C THR A 11 -8.83 -6.23 18.23
N ILE A 12 -8.23 -6.75 19.30
CA ILE A 12 -7.45 -7.99 19.26
C ILE A 12 -8.34 -9.18 18.88
N ALA A 13 -9.53 -9.30 19.48
CA ALA A 13 -10.48 -10.35 19.16
C ALA A 13 -10.93 -10.29 17.68
N LEU A 14 -11.15 -9.10 17.13
CA LEU A 14 -11.50 -8.91 15.73
C LEU A 14 -10.35 -9.30 14.79
N ILE A 15 -9.12 -8.92 15.12
CA ILE A 15 -7.94 -9.34 14.36
C ILE A 15 -7.82 -10.87 14.37
N ILE A 16 -7.92 -11.51 15.53
CA ILE A 16 -7.86 -12.96 15.66
C ILE A 16 -9.00 -13.62 14.84
N ALA A 17 -10.20 -13.06 14.89
CA ALA A 17 -11.34 -13.57 14.12
C ALA A 17 -11.08 -13.48 12.60
N ILE A 18 -10.53 -12.37 12.10
CA ILE A 18 -10.16 -12.22 10.68
C ILE A 18 -9.12 -13.27 10.29
N TYR A 19 -8.07 -13.45 11.10
CA TYR A 19 -7.05 -14.48 10.83
C TYR A 19 -7.63 -15.89 10.83
N ALA A 20 -8.52 -16.21 11.79
CA ALA A 20 -9.20 -17.51 11.85
C ALA A 20 -10.08 -17.73 10.62
N ILE A 21 -10.83 -16.71 10.19
CA ILE A 21 -11.68 -16.78 8.99
C ILE A 21 -10.79 -17.03 7.75
N VAL A 22 -9.71 -16.26 7.55
CA VAL A 22 -8.80 -16.44 6.41
C VAL A 22 -8.19 -17.85 6.42
N PHE A 23 -7.77 -18.34 7.59
CA PHE A 23 -7.20 -19.68 7.74
C PHE A 23 -8.20 -20.79 7.41
N VAL A 24 -9.44 -20.67 7.87
CA VAL A 24 -10.51 -21.64 7.56
C VAL A 24 -10.85 -21.60 6.08
N LEU A 25 -10.99 -20.40 5.50
CA LEU A 25 -11.25 -20.24 4.07
C LEU A 25 -10.15 -20.89 3.21
N GLU A 26 -8.87 -20.73 3.59
CA GLU A 26 -7.73 -21.31 2.87
C GLU A 26 -7.74 -22.85 2.86
N LYS A 27 -8.39 -23.48 3.86
CA LYS A 27 -8.56 -24.94 3.89
C LYS A 27 -9.80 -25.45 3.13
N VAL A 28 -10.81 -24.61 2.95
CA VAL A 28 -12.12 -25.02 2.37
C VAL A 28 -12.20 -24.65 0.88
N ILE A 29 -11.55 -23.61 0.45
CA ILE A 29 -11.64 -23.05 -0.90
C ILE A 29 -10.32 -23.24 -1.63
N ASP A 30 -10.34 -23.54 -2.92
CA ASP A 30 -9.14 -23.67 -3.76
C ASP A 30 -8.29 -22.39 -3.75
N SER A 31 -6.96 -22.57 -3.60
CA SER A 31 -5.98 -21.49 -3.53
C SER A 31 -5.99 -20.55 -4.73
N ASN A 32 -6.52 -20.98 -5.87
CA ASN A 32 -6.62 -20.21 -7.12
C ASN A 32 -7.92 -19.39 -7.24
N SER A 33 -8.77 -19.39 -6.20
CA SER A 33 -10.01 -18.64 -6.26
C SER A 33 -9.75 -17.13 -6.29
N MET A 34 -10.65 -16.38 -6.97
CA MET A 34 -10.58 -14.91 -7.05
C MET A 34 -10.59 -14.24 -5.68
N LEU A 35 -11.22 -14.89 -4.69
CA LEU A 35 -11.26 -14.39 -3.32
C LEU A 35 -9.85 -14.26 -2.73
N PHE A 36 -8.96 -15.25 -2.92
CA PHE A 36 -7.60 -15.18 -2.41
C PHE A 36 -6.74 -14.18 -3.16
N ILE A 37 -6.98 -13.97 -4.46
CA ILE A 37 -6.33 -12.91 -5.22
C ILE A 37 -6.69 -11.54 -4.63
N VAL A 38 -7.98 -11.30 -4.37
CA VAL A 38 -8.46 -10.07 -3.76
C VAL A 38 -7.90 -9.89 -2.35
N LEU A 39 -7.89 -10.95 -1.54
CA LEU A 39 -7.37 -10.90 -0.17
C LEU A 39 -5.87 -10.60 -0.16
N LYS A 40 -5.05 -11.38 -0.87
CA LYS A 40 -3.59 -11.20 -0.94
C LYS A 40 -3.23 -9.80 -1.46
N LYS A 41 -3.78 -9.41 -2.60
CA LYS A 41 -3.53 -8.10 -3.22
C LYS A 41 -4.10 -6.96 -2.36
N GLY A 42 -5.29 -7.15 -1.76
CA GLY A 42 -5.92 -6.20 -0.86
C GLY A 42 -5.06 -5.89 0.37
N ALA A 43 -4.46 -6.91 1.00
CA ALA A 43 -3.56 -6.73 2.15
C ALA A 43 -2.28 -5.96 1.78
N ILE A 44 -1.70 -6.23 0.60
CA ILE A 44 -0.52 -5.52 0.10
C ILE A 44 -0.86 -4.06 -0.18
N TYR A 45 -1.95 -3.79 -0.89
CA TYR A 45 -2.39 -2.43 -1.19
C TYR A 45 -2.84 -1.67 0.07
N ALA A 46 -3.37 -2.38 1.09
CA ALA A 46 -3.67 -1.78 2.39
C ALA A 46 -2.41 -1.23 3.07
N LEU A 47 -1.32 -2.02 3.09
CA LEU A 47 -0.04 -1.56 3.63
C LEU A 47 0.46 -0.32 2.88
N VAL A 48 0.47 -0.37 1.54
CA VAL A 48 0.99 0.73 0.71
C VAL A 48 0.11 1.97 0.83
N ALA A 49 -1.22 1.82 0.86
CA ALA A 49 -2.14 2.93 1.07
C ALA A 49 -1.97 3.57 2.45
N VAL A 50 -1.82 2.77 3.52
CA VAL A 50 -1.58 3.29 4.87
C VAL A 50 -0.22 3.99 4.95
N SER A 51 0.83 3.46 4.29
CA SER A 51 2.13 4.12 4.23
C SER A 51 2.08 5.46 3.50
N MET A 52 1.36 5.54 2.38
CA MET A 52 1.13 6.79 1.66
C MET A 52 0.28 7.77 2.48
N ASN A 53 -0.73 7.27 3.21
CA ASN A 53 -1.58 8.09 4.06
C ASN A 53 -0.82 8.65 5.29
N LEU A 54 0.21 7.95 5.80
CA LEU A 54 1.10 8.49 6.82
C LEU A 54 1.73 9.81 6.36
N LEU A 55 2.18 9.88 5.10
CA LEU A 55 2.82 11.05 4.54
C LEU A 55 1.79 12.11 4.10
N ASN A 56 0.85 11.73 3.23
CA ASN A 56 -0.09 12.66 2.62
C ASN A 56 -1.21 13.07 3.60
N GLY A 57 -1.67 12.16 4.44
CA GLY A 57 -2.81 12.38 5.33
C GLY A 57 -2.44 12.86 6.72
N PHE A 58 -1.45 12.24 7.35
CA PHE A 58 -1.10 12.56 8.74
C PHE A 58 -0.05 13.67 8.85
N THR A 59 0.85 13.79 7.87
CA THR A 59 1.90 14.83 7.86
C THR A 59 1.54 16.00 6.94
N GLY A 60 0.60 15.82 6.01
CA GLY A 60 0.19 16.86 5.06
C GLY A 60 1.16 17.07 3.90
N LEU A 61 2.11 16.18 3.69
CA LEU A 61 3.10 16.25 2.61
C LEU A 61 2.58 15.51 1.39
N PHE A 62 2.13 16.22 0.38
CA PHE A 62 1.60 15.61 -0.83
C PHE A 62 2.72 15.05 -1.72
N SER A 63 2.94 13.75 -1.68
CA SER A 63 3.97 13.05 -2.46
C SER A 63 3.36 12.06 -3.44
N LEU A 64 3.89 12.02 -4.66
CA LEU A 64 3.53 11.11 -5.73
C LEU A 64 4.65 10.12 -6.09
N GLY A 65 5.62 9.93 -5.21
CA GLY A 65 6.78 9.05 -5.43
C GLY A 65 6.59 7.58 -5.02
N GLN A 66 5.41 7.19 -4.56
CA GLN A 66 5.17 5.90 -3.90
C GLN A 66 5.56 4.69 -4.77
N ALA A 67 5.23 4.70 -6.07
CA ALA A 67 5.58 3.61 -6.98
C ALA A 67 7.11 3.45 -7.16
N GLY A 68 7.87 4.54 -7.10
CA GLY A 68 9.34 4.49 -7.16
C GLY A 68 9.95 3.78 -5.96
N PHE A 69 9.45 4.04 -4.75
CA PHE A 69 9.92 3.36 -3.54
C PHE A 69 9.49 1.89 -3.49
N MET A 70 8.29 1.58 -4.00
CA MET A 70 7.86 0.20 -4.20
C MET A 70 8.75 -0.54 -5.20
N LEU A 71 9.15 0.11 -6.29
CA LEU A 71 10.07 -0.43 -7.29
C LEU A 71 11.41 -0.81 -6.65
N ILE A 72 12.02 0.11 -5.88
CA ILE A 72 13.28 -0.16 -5.18
C ILE A 72 13.13 -1.39 -4.29
N GLY A 73 12.06 -1.46 -3.50
CA GLY A 73 11.80 -2.60 -2.62
C GLY A 73 11.61 -3.92 -3.37
N ALA A 74 10.81 -3.91 -4.45
CA ALA A 74 10.56 -5.07 -5.28
C ALA A 74 11.84 -5.64 -5.92
N TYR A 75 12.66 -4.75 -6.50
CA TYR A 75 13.94 -5.15 -7.09
C TYR A 75 14.95 -5.61 -6.04
N THR A 76 15.08 -4.89 -4.93
CA THR A 76 15.97 -5.30 -3.83
C THR A 76 15.59 -6.69 -3.35
N TYR A 77 14.31 -6.96 -3.12
CA TYR A 77 13.86 -8.30 -2.75
C TYR A 77 14.23 -9.34 -3.81
N ALA A 78 13.85 -9.12 -5.07
CA ALA A 78 14.09 -10.07 -6.15
C ALA A 78 15.59 -10.35 -6.34
N ILE A 79 16.43 -9.31 -6.43
CA ILE A 79 17.88 -9.44 -6.65
C ILE A 79 18.55 -10.28 -5.55
N PHE A 80 18.19 -10.06 -4.30
CA PHE A 80 18.86 -10.73 -3.18
C PHE A 80 18.26 -12.08 -2.80
N THR A 81 17.09 -12.46 -3.36
CA THR A 81 16.45 -13.74 -3.03
C THR A 81 16.48 -14.77 -4.15
N ILE A 82 16.84 -14.40 -5.38
CA ILE A 82 16.99 -15.37 -6.48
C ILE A 82 18.09 -16.39 -6.09
N PRO A 83 17.79 -17.72 -6.08
CA PRO A 83 18.79 -18.74 -5.82
C PRO A 83 19.89 -18.72 -6.87
N VAL A 84 21.13 -19.01 -6.45
CA VAL A 84 22.32 -18.95 -7.32
C VAL A 84 22.17 -19.83 -8.56
N GLU A 85 21.53 -21.00 -8.41
CA GLU A 85 21.30 -21.96 -9.50
C GLU A 85 20.48 -21.41 -10.69
N TYR A 86 19.60 -20.41 -10.43
CA TYR A 86 18.73 -19.84 -11.47
C TYR A 86 19.26 -18.53 -12.04
N ARG A 87 20.38 -18.00 -11.53
CA ARG A 87 20.87 -16.67 -11.93
C ARG A 87 21.29 -16.62 -13.39
N ASP A 88 21.98 -17.62 -13.91
CA ASP A 88 22.36 -17.69 -15.31
C ASP A 88 21.14 -17.68 -16.25
N ALA A 89 20.06 -18.34 -15.83
CA ALA A 89 18.82 -18.39 -16.59
C ALA A 89 17.99 -17.09 -16.50
N VAL A 90 18.14 -16.32 -15.41
CA VAL A 90 17.43 -15.04 -15.21
C VAL A 90 18.21 -13.90 -15.86
N TYR A 91 19.54 -13.86 -15.67
CA TYR A 91 20.44 -12.84 -16.19
C TYR A 91 21.18 -13.30 -17.46
N GLN A 92 20.48 -14.03 -18.34
CA GLN A 92 21.07 -14.62 -19.56
C GLN A 92 21.73 -13.59 -20.50
N TYR A 93 21.34 -12.32 -20.43
CA TYR A 93 21.90 -11.22 -21.22
C TYR A 93 23.03 -10.47 -20.51
N PHE A 94 23.35 -10.83 -19.26
CA PHE A 94 24.30 -10.11 -18.38
C PHE A 94 25.19 -11.10 -17.60
N ASP A 95 25.60 -12.20 -18.22
CA ASP A 95 26.56 -13.18 -17.72
C ASP A 95 26.28 -13.68 -16.26
N GLY A 96 25.01 -13.96 -15.94
CA GLY A 96 24.60 -14.45 -14.65
C GLY A 96 24.49 -13.40 -13.53
N GLY A 97 24.81 -12.14 -13.83
CA GLY A 97 24.73 -11.02 -12.89
C GLY A 97 25.88 -10.97 -11.87
N ILE A 98 26.00 -9.84 -11.14
CA ILE A 98 27.09 -9.59 -10.16
C ILE A 98 26.81 -10.24 -8.81
N VAL A 99 25.55 -10.29 -8.37
CA VAL A 99 25.16 -10.83 -7.05
C VAL A 99 25.14 -12.34 -7.12
N GLN A 100 26.03 -13.01 -6.39
CA GLN A 100 26.21 -14.49 -6.41
C GLN A 100 25.85 -15.15 -5.07
N PHE A 101 24.97 -14.55 -4.28
CA PHE A 101 24.46 -15.10 -3.02
C PHE A 101 22.95 -14.86 -2.89
N SER A 102 22.28 -15.68 -2.09
CA SER A 102 20.86 -15.51 -1.79
C SER A 102 20.63 -15.34 -0.29
N ILE A 103 19.66 -14.49 0.05
CA ILE A 103 19.27 -14.18 1.43
C ILE A 103 17.86 -14.75 1.70
N PRO A 104 17.58 -15.25 2.92
CA PRO A 104 16.23 -15.68 3.29
C PRO A 104 15.18 -14.56 3.16
N VAL A 105 13.91 -14.95 2.99
CA VAL A 105 12.78 -14.04 2.69
C VAL A 105 12.63 -12.91 3.70
N ILE A 106 12.65 -13.19 5.01
CA ILE A 106 12.39 -12.19 6.05
C ILE A 106 13.48 -11.11 6.10
N PRO A 107 14.79 -11.43 6.17
CA PRO A 107 15.84 -10.42 6.05
C PRO A 107 15.79 -9.64 4.74
N ALA A 108 15.43 -10.29 3.62
CA ALA A 108 15.30 -9.61 2.33
C ALA A 108 14.15 -8.59 2.30
N LEU A 109 13.02 -8.87 2.97
CA LEU A 109 11.93 -7.91 3.14
C LEU A 109 12.36 -6.67 3.94
N ILE A 110 13.12 -6.87 5.02
CA ILE A 110 13.66 -5.76 5.81
C ILE A 110 14.67 -4.95 4.97
N LEU A 111 15.54 -5.63 4.23
CA LEU A 111 16.50 -4.99 3.34
C LEU A 111 15.81 -4.19 2.24
N ALA A 112 14.72 -4.69 1.67
CA ALA A 112 13.89 -4.00 0.69
C ALA A 112 13.32 -2.68 1.24
N GLY A 113 12.80 -2.71 2.48
CA GLY A 113 12.36 -1.51 3.18
C GLY A 113 13.50 -0.53 3.47
N LEU A 114 14.66 -1.02 3.96
CA LEU A 114 15.83 -0.19 4.25
C LEU A 114 16.42 0.45 2.98
N ALA A 115 16.47 -0.28 1.88
CA ALA A 115 16.92 0.29 0.60
C ALA A 115 15.98 1.43 0.15
N ALA A 116 14.67 1.22 0.19
CA ALA A 116 13.70 2.28 -0.13
C ALA A 116 13.83 3.48 0.81
N ALA A 117 14.04 3.25 2.11
CA ALA A 117 14.27 4.30 3.11
C ALA A 117 15.55 5.09 2.86
N LEU A 118 16.64 4.42 2.47
CA LEU A 118 17.90 5.06 2.12
C LEU A 118 17.76 6.00 0.92
N PHE A 119 17.14 5.53 -0.16
CA PHE A 119 16.85 6.36 -1.32
C PHE A 119 15.91 7.51 -0.97
N ALA A 120 14.90 7.26 -0.14
CA ALA A 120 13.99 8.31 0.33
C ALA A 120 14.74 9.37 1.15
N PHE A 121 15.67 8.98 2.02
CA PHE A 121 16.49 9.90 2.78
C PHE A 121 17.34 10.80 1.85
N LEU A 122 18.00 10.19 0.87
CA LEU A 122 18.84 10.97 -0.08
C LEU A 122 18.02 11.95 -0.93
N ILE A 123 16.83 11.51 -1.39
CA ILE A 123 15.92 12.33 -2.20
C ILE A 123 15.23 13.40 -1.33
N GLY A 124 14.86 13.04 -0.09
CA GLY A 124 14.18 13.91 0.85
C GLY A 124 14.97 15.17 1.20
N LEU A 125 16.29 15.06 1.35
CA LEU A 125 17.17 16.19 1.69
C LEU A 125 16.97 17.42 0.78
N PRO A 126 16.96 17.31 -0.56
CA PRO A 126 16.66 18.45 -1.44
C PRO A 126 15.16 18.70 -1.62
N VAL A 127 14.35 17.66 -1.68
CA VAL A 127 12.95 17.75 -2.14
C VAL A 127 12.02 18.31 -1.05
N LEU A 128 12.25 17.99 0.22
CA LEU A 128 11.42 18.49 1.33
C LEU A 128 11.65 19.97 1.67
N ARG A 129 12.59 20.63 1.00
CA ARG A 129 12.76 22.09 1.06
C ARG A 129 11.82 22.83 0.09
N LEU A 130 11.19 22.09 -0.81
CA LEU A 130 10.22 22.64 -1.76
C LEU A 130 8.86 22.86 -1.08
N LYS A 131 8.08 23.81 -1.61
CA LYS A 131 6.67 23.98 -1.20
C LYS A 131 5.83 22.79 -1.64
N SER A 132 4.70 22.57 -0.99
CA SER A 132 3.84 21.39 -1.11
C SER A 132 3.56 20.93 -2.55
N ASP A 133 3.18 21.85 -3.46
CA ASP A 133 2.83 21.51 -4.84
C ASP A 133 4.06 21.07 -5.66
N TYR A 134 5.20 21.74 -5.45
CA TYR A 134 6.46 21.38 -6.10
C TYR A 134 7.03 20.06 -5.55
N LEU A 135 6.71 19.72 -4.29
CA LEU A 135 7.05 18.44 -3.69
C LEU A 135 6.42 17.27 -4.47
N ALA A 136 5.13 17.39 -4.81
CA ALA A 136 4.42 16.37 -5.57
C ALA A 136 5.04 16.14 -6.96
N ILE A 137 5.34 17.23 -7.68
CA ILE A 137 5.94 17.16 -9.01
C ILE A 137 7.36 16.57 -8.93
N ALA A 138 8.16 17.01 -7.97
CA ALA A 138 9.52 16.52 -7.78
C ALA A 138 9.54 15.02 -7.42
N THR A 139 8.69 14.57 -6.49
CA THR A 139 8.63 13.15 -6.11
C THR A 139 8.13 12.26 -7.23
N LEU A 140 7.20 12.75 -8.07
CA LEU A 140 6.77 12.05 -9.30
C LEU A 140 7.94 11.93 -10.28
N GLY A 141 8.67 13.03 -10.51
CA GLY A 141 9.85 13.04 -11.38
C GLY A 141 10.92 12.08 -10.90
N PHE A 142 11.22 12.06 -9.60
CA PHE A 142 12.17 11.11 -9.02
C PHE A 142 11.71 9.66 -9.17
N ALA A 143 10.42 9.36 -9.02
CA ALA A 143 9.90 8.00 -9.26
C ALA A 143 10.15 7.54 -10.69
N GLU A 144 9.95 8.41 -11.69
CA GLU A 144 10.24 8.10 -13.09
C GLU A 144 11.74 7.99 -13.38
N ILE A 145 12.58 8.82 -12.74
CA ILE A 145 14.04 8.71 -12.83
C ILE A 145 14.49 7.36 -12.25
N ILE A 146 14.01 6.97 -11.07
CA ILE A 146 14.31 5.67 -10.46
C ILE A 146 13.92 4.56 -11.41
N ARG A 147 12.70 4.62 -11.98
CA ARG A 147 12.22 3.63 -12.94
C ARG A 147 13.11 3.53 -14.18
N ALA A 148 13.52 4.65 -14.75
CA ALA A 148 14.43 4.68 -15.90
C ALA A 148 15.81 4.12 -15.55
N PHE A 149 16.30 4.41 -14.34
CA PHE A 149 17.59 3.94 -13.84
C PHE A 149 17.61 2.41 -13.71
N PHE A 150 16.52 1.80 -13.22
CA PHE A 150 16.41 0.34 -13.13
C PHE A 150 16.25 -0.36 -14.50
N GLN A 151 15.88 0.37 -15.55
CA GLN A 151 15.79 -0.13 -16.92
C GLN A 151 17.09 0.06 -17.72
N TRP A 152 18.05 0.79 -17.18
CA TRP A 152 19.28 1.13 -17.89
C TRP A 152 20.19 -0.10 -18.02
N ASP A 153 20.60 -0.41 -19.26
CA ASP A 153 21.37 -1.61 -19.57
C ASP A 153 22.75 -1.66 -18.90
N THR A 154 23.35 -0.50 -18.61
CA THR A 154 24.61 -0.43 -17.83
C THR A 154 24.45 -1.02 -16.42
N LEU A 155 23.27 -0.92 -15.82
CA LEU A 155 22.94 -1.55 -14.54
C LEU A 155 22.38 -2.97 -14.70
N GLY A 156 22.29 -3.46 -15.93
CA GLY A 156 21.78 -4.78 -16.28
C GLY A 156 22.38 -5.93 -15.48
N PRO A 157 23.68 -5.97 -15.21
CA PRO A 157 24.29 -6.98 -14.34
C PRO A 157 23.73 -7.05 -12.91
N VAL A 158 23.06 -5.99 -12.45
CA VAL A 158 22.38 -5.94 -11.14
C VAL A 158 20.86 -6.02 -11.28
N THR A 159 20.27 -5.23 -12.18
CA THR A 159 18.81 -5.05 -12.27
C THR A 159 18.15 -5.92 -13.34
N ASN A 160 18.93 -6.61 -14.16
CA ASN A 160 18.49 -7.28 -15.39
C ASN A 160 17.93 -6.30 -16.46
N GLY A 161 18.20 -5.00 -16.33
CA GLY A 161 17.77 -3.97 -17.26
C GLY A 161 16.25 -3.95 -17.50
N SER A 162 15.83 -3.94 -18.75
CA SER A 162 14.40 -3.97 -19.11
C SER A 162 13.76 -5.36 -19.05
N ASN A 163 14.52 -6.41 -18.74
CA ASN A 163 14.04 -7.79 -18.69
C ASN A 163 13.31 -8.10 -17.38
N LEU A 164 12.60 -9.22 -17.36
CA LEU A 164 11.87 -9.70 -16.18
C LEU A 164 12.81 -10.39 -15.18
N LEU A 165 12.74 -9.99 -13.92
CA LEU A 165 13.25 -10.81 -12.82
C LEU A 165 12.20 -11.84 -12.42
N ARG A 166 12.61 -13.09 -12.27
CA ARG A 166 11.76 -14.25 -11.94
C ARG A 166 12.55 -15.27 -11.13
N LYS A 167 11.89 -16.36 -10.69
CA LYS A 167 12.53 -17.45 -9.92
C LYS A 167 13.00 -17.06 -8.51
N PHE A 168 12.53 -15.95 -7.95
CA PHE A 168 12.71 -15.65 -6.53
C PHE A 168 11.62 -16.34 -5.68
N PRO A 169 11.84 -16.56 -4.38
CA PRO A 169 10.85 -17.14 -3.48
C PRO A 169 9.57 -16.33 -3.41
N THR A 170 8.44 -17.02 -3.50
CA THR A 170 7.09 -16.45 -3.39
C THR A 170 6.40 -16.99 -2.13
N PHE A 171 5.17 -16.57 -1.87
CA PHE A 171 4.37 -17.12 -0.78
C PHE A 171 3.20 -17.95 -1.34
N ASP A 172 2.97 -19.12 -0.76
CA ASP A 172 1.83 -19.97 -1.10
C ASP A 172 0.61 -19.64 -0.24
N SER A 173 0.85 -19.40 1.06
CA SER A 173 -0.21 -19.07 2.02
C SER A 173 -0.66 -17.61 1.95
N THR A 174 -1.97 -17.39 2.02
CA THR A 174 -2.60 -16.07 2.12
C THR A 174 -2.26 -15.37 3.44
N LEU A 175 -1.96 -16.14 4.49
CA LEU A 175 -1.63 -15.60 5.81
C LEU A 175 -0.31 -14.82 5.82
N PHE A 176 0.65 -15.17 4.95
CA PHE A 176 1.96 -14.51 4.93
C PHE A 176 1.84 -13.00 4.62
N PRO A 177 1.23 -12.56 3.48
CA PRO A 177 1.08 -11.13 3.21
C PRO A 177 0.19 -10.43 4.24
N PHE A 178 -0.81 -11.11 4.83
CA PHE A 178 -1.62 -10.55 5.92
C PHE A 178 -0.81 -10.29 7.17
N THR A 179 0.06 -11.23 7.59
CA THR A 179 0.89 -11.07 8.80
C THR A 179 1.91 -9.95 8.61
N VAL A 180 2.62 -9.93 7.49
CA VAL A 180 3.62 -8.89 7.23
C VAL A 180 2.95 -7.52 7.12
N ALA A 181 1.89 -7.39 6.31
CA ALA A 181 1.14 -6.14 6.17
C ALA A 181 0.52 -5.71 7.50
N GLY A 182 -0.06 -6.64 8.26
CA GLY A 182 -0.65 -6.37 9.58
C GLY A 182 0.36 -5.85 10.60
N ILE A 183 1.55 -6.46 10.68
CA ILE A 183 2.63 -5.98 11.55
C ILE A 183 3.10 -4.59 11.13
N CYS A 184 3.31 -4.36 9.84
CA CYS A 184 3.73 -3.06 9.32
C CYS A 184 2.67 -1.97 9.59
N ILE A 185 1.39 -2.26 9.34
CA ILE A 185 0.29 -1.33 9.65
C ILE A 185 0.22 -1.05 11.15
N LEU A 186 0.40 -2.06 12.00
CA LEU A 186 0.45 -1.88 13.46
C LEU A 186 1.59 -0.92 13.86
N LEU A 187 2.78 -1.07 13.29
CA LEU A 187 3.91 -0.17 13.55
C LEU A 187 3.59 1.28 13.12
N ILE A 188 2.95 1.46 11.97
CA ILE A 188 2.49 2.78 11.51
C ILE A 188 1.46 3.38 12.50
N VAL A 189 0.50 2.59 12.95
CA VAL A 189 -0.52 3.03 13.93
C VAL A 189 0.12 3.43 15.26
N LEU A 190 1.10 2.66 15.74
CA LEU A 190 1.85 3.00 16.96
C LEU A 190 2.62 4.31 16.78
N LEU A 191 3.22 4.53 15.61
CA LEU A 191 3.92 5.78 15.29
C LEU A 191 2.95 6.97 15.26
N ILE A 192 1.79 6.85 14.61
CA ILE A 192 0.77 7.91 14.52
C ILE A 192 0.23 8.30 15.91
N ASN A 193 0.17 7.35 16.84
CA ASN A 193 -0.29 7.59 18.21
C ASN A 193 0.83 8.04 19.17
N SER A 194 2.07 8.08 18.73
CA SER A 194 3.23 8.53 19.49
C SER A 194 3.37 10.07 19.56
N SER A 195 4.41 10.56 20.22
CA SER A 195 4.76 11.98 20.23
C SER A 195 5.11 12.49 18.84
N TYR A 196 5.75 11.66 18.02
CA TYR A 196 6.07 11.99 16.64
C TYR A 196 4.83 12.14 15.76
N GLY A 197 3.83 11.26 15.93
CA GLY A 197 2.57 11.38 15.21
C GLY A 197 1.76 12.63 15.58
N ARG A 198 1.88 13.12 16.82
CA ARG A 198 1.31 14.42 17.21
C ARG A 198 2.02 15.58 16.51
N ALA A 199 3.35 15.52 16.40
CA ALA A 199 4.12 16.52 15.67
C ALA A 199 3.76 16.52 14.16
N PHE A 200 3.57 15.35 13.55
CA PHE A 200 3.11 15.23 12.15
C PHE A 200 1.76 15.93 11.94
N LYS A 201 0.78 15.67 12.80
CA LYS A 201 -0.54 16.30 12.73
C LYS A 201 -0.46 17.82 12.95
N ALA A 202 0.38 18.29 13.86
CA ALA A 202 0.61 19.72 14.07
C ALA A 202 1.17 20.39 12.81
N ILE A 203 2.15 19.76 12.15
CA ILE A 203 2.73 20.25 10.89
C ILE A 203 1.66 20.29 9.79
N ARG A 204 0.81 19.28 9.70
CA ARG A 204 -0.29 19.22 8.73
C ARG A 204 -1.30 20.34 8.94
N ASP A 205 -1.65 20.61 10.18
CA ASP A 205 -2.70 21.58 10.53
C ASP A 205 -2.20 23.02 10.33
N ASP A 206 -0.98 23.36 10.76
CA ASP A 206 -0.33 24.65 10.52
C ASP A 206 1.20 24.54 10.72
N GLU A 207 1.96 24.66 9.64
CA GLU A 207 3.42 24.57 9.68
C GLU A 207 4.06 25.72 10.48
N ILE A 208 3.52 26.95 10.36
CA ILE A 208 4.08 28.14 11.02
C ILE A 208 3.84 28.05 12.54
N ALA A 209 2.64 27.65 12.94
CA ALA A 209 2.34 27.47 14.36
C ALA A 209 3.15 26.31 14.96
N ALA A 210 3.35 25.21 14.24
CA ALA A 210 4.16 24.09 14.69
C ALA A 210 5.64 24.50 14.90
N GLU A 211 6.22 25.30 14.01
CA GLU A 211 7.57 25.82 14.13
C GLU A 211 7.69 26.78 15.32
N ALA A 212 6.72 27.66 15.52
CA ALA A 212 6.66 28.58 16.66
C ALA A 212 6.60 27.84 18.01
N MET A 213 6.02 26.63 18.05
CA MET A 213 6.00 25.74 19.20
C MET A 213 7.27 24.89 19.37
N GLY A 214 8.31 25.14 18.57
CA GLY A 214 9.62 24.48 18.64
C GLY A 214 9.72 23.15 17.91
N ILE A 215 8.75 22.80 17.05
CA ILE A 215 8.82 21.58 16.24
C ILE A 215 9.77 21.85 15.06
N ASN A 216 10.82 21.04 14.93
CA ASN A 216 11.71 21.10 13.78
C ASN A 216 11.01 20.50 12.55
N LEU A 217 10.51 21.35 11.65
CA LEU A 217 9.72 20.96 10.49
C LEU A 217 10.48 19.99 9.58
N PHE A 218 11.73 20.35 9.22
CA PHE A 218 12.52 19.55 8.28
C PHE A 218 12.74 18.13 8.81
N LYS A 219 13.17 17.99 10.08
CA LYS A 219 13.42 16.68 10.71
C LYS A 219 12.18 15.79 10.74
N HIS A 220 11.02 16.35 11.07
CA HIS A 220 9.78 15.57 11.16
C HIS A 220 9.22 15.23 9.77
N LYS A 221 9.31 16.14 8.82
CA LYS A 221 8.95 15.89 7.41
C LYS A 221 9.82 14.78 6.82
N GLU A 222 11.14 14.86 7.00
CA GLU A 222 12.10 13.86 6.54
C GLU A 222 11.82 12.49 7.17
N MET A 223 11.60 12.45 8.48
CA MET A 223 11.29 11.21 9.19
C MET A 223 10.01 10.55 8.67
N SER A 224 8.94 11.31 8.45
CA SER A 224 7.69 10.76 7.92
C SER A 224 7.85 10.25 6.49
N PHE A 225 8.65 10.94 5.66
CA PHE A 225 8.94 10.57 4.29
C PHE A 225 9.75 9.26 4.21
N VAL A 226 10.81 9.14 5.00
CA VAL A 226 11.66 7.95 5.07
C VAL A 226 10.89 6.74 5.59
N ILE A 227 10.10 6.91 6.66
CA ILE A 227 9.30 5.81 7.23
C ILE A 227 8.21 5.36 6.25
N SER A 228 7.49 6.29 5.61
CA SER A 228 6.51 5.97 4.59
C SER A 228 7.14 5.17 3.44
N SER A 229 8.30 5.60 2.96
CA SER A 229 9.03 4.94 1.90
C SER A 229 9.58 3.57 2.29
N PHE A 230 9.98 3.38 3.56
CA PHE A 230 10.33 2.05 4.09
C PHE A 230 9.18 1.05 3.93
N PHE A 231 7.98 1.43 4.38
CA PHE A 231 6.81 0.55 4.28
C PHE A 231 6.34 0.39 2.83
N ALA A 232 6.52 1.41 1.97
CA ALA A 232 6.30 1.28 0.55
C ALA A 232 7.23 0.24 -0.08
N GLY A 233 8.52 0.24 0.29
CA GLY A 233 9.49 -0.76 -0.14
C GLY A 233 9.12 -2.18 0.27
N VAL A 234 8.70 -2.38 1.53
CA VAL A 234 8.18 -3.68 1.99
C VAL A 234 6.93 -4.08 1.20
N GLY A 235 6.00 -3.15 0.95
CA GLY A 235 4.82 -3.37 0.12
C GLY A 235 5.17 -3.75 -1.32
N GLY A 236 6.21 -3.12 -1.90
CA GLY A 236 6.74 -3.45 -3.23
C GLY A 236 7.32 -4.86 -3.29
N ALA A 237 8.06 -5.28 -2.26
CA ALA A 237 8.59 -6.65 -2.15
C ALA A 237 7.45 -7.69 -2.03
N LEU A 238 6.43 -7.43 -1.21
CA LEU A 238 5.24 -8.30 -1.14
C LEU A 238 4.49 -8.36 -2.47
N LEU A 239 4.42 -7.25 -3.20
CA LEU A 239 3.80 -7.21 -4.53
C LEU A 239 4.60 -8.03 -5.54
N ALA A 240 5.93 -7.98 -5.50
CA ALA A 240 6.82 -8.81 -6.30
C ALA A 240 6.55 -10.30 -6.05
N MET A 241 6.49 -10.71 -4.78
CA MET A 241 6.15 -12.09 -4.40
C MET A 241 4.77 -12.52 -4.91
N PHE A 242 3.80 -11.62 -4.87
CA PHE A 242 2.44 -11.87 -5.38
C PHE A 242 2.41 -12.03 -6.91
N GLN A 243 3.13 -11.16 -7.63
CA GLN A 243 3.18 -11.19 -9.11
C GLN A 243 4.10 -12.27 -9.66
N THR A 244 4.98 -12.88 -8.83
CA THR A 244 5.99 -13.87 -9.22
C THR A 244 7.03 -13.38 -10.22
N THR A 245 6.92 -12.17 -10.67
CA THR A 245 7.80 -11.49 -11.61
C THR A 245 7.94 -10.02 -11.26
N VAL A 246 9.11 -9.43 -11.51
CA VAL A 246 9.36 -8.00 -11.33
C VAL A 246 9.85 -7.40 -12.64
N GLN A 247 9.22 -6.31 -13.04
CA GLN A 247 9.63 -5.49 -14.17
C GLN A 247 9.38 -4.02 -13.84
N ALA A 248 10.34 -3.15 -14.16
CA ALA A 248 10.23 -1.72 -13.84
C ALA A 248 9.03 -1.05 -14.54
N MET A 249 8.60 -1.56 -15.69
CA MET A 249 7.42 -1.07 -16.41
C MET A 249 6.09 -1.25 -15.65
N ALA A 250 6.03 -2.14 -14.67
CA ALA A 250 4.84 -2.31 -13.83
C ALA A 250 4.66 -1.15 -12.82
N PHE A 251 5.76 -0.48 -12.44
CA PHE A 251 5.78 0.58 -11.42
C PHE A 251 5.76 1.99 -12.03
N LYS A 252 4.80 2.24 -12.93
CA LYS A 252 4.58 3.57 -13.54
C LYS A 252 3.83 4.49 -12.58
N SER A 253 3.83 5.78 -12.89
CA SER A 253 3.05 6.82 -12.18
C SER A 253 1.58 6.46 -12.03
N ALA A 254 0.99 5.71 -12.98
CA ALA A 254 -0.38 5.21 -12.90
C ALA A 254 -0.64 4.39 -11.62
N MET A 255 0.34 3.60 -11.17
CA MET A 255 0.24 2.84 -9.91
C MET A 255 0.18 3.77 -8.69
N THR A 256 0.96 4.86 -8.69
CA THR A 256 0.87 5.86 -7.61
C THR A 256 -0.51 6.50 -7.55
N TYR A 257 -1.11 6.80 -8.70
CA TYR A 257 -2.48 7.34 -8.75
C TYR A 257 -3.52 6.32 -8.26
N GLU A 258 -3.38 5.04 -8.58
CA GLU A 258 -4.25 3.99 -8.02
C GLU A 258 -4.18 3.94 -6.49
N ILE A 259 -2.96 4.01 -5.92
CA ILE A 259 -2.77 4.03 -4.47
C ILE A 259 -3.34 5.31 -3.85
N LEU A 260 -3.11 6.46 -4.48
CA LEU A 260 -3.67 7.74 -4.04
C LEU A 260 -5.20 7.70 -4.03
N LEU A 261 -5.83 7.11 -5.04
CA LEU A 261 -7.28 6.94 -5.11
C LEU A 261 -7.80 6.09 -3.94
N ILE A 262 -7.11 5.01 -3.60
CA ILE A 262 -7.45 4.19 -2.42
C ILE A 262 -7.42 5.04 -1.15
N VAL A 263 -6.39 5.87 -0.97
CA VAL A 263 -6.26 6.76 0.18
C VAL A 263 -7.37 7.80 0.22
N VAL A 264 -7.70 8.42 -0.92
CA VAL A 264 -8.78 9.43 -1.01
C VAL A 264 -10.14 8.80 -0.74
N ILE A 265 -10.44 7.65 -1.35
CA ILE A 265 -11.70 6.91 -1.12
C ILE A 265 -11.81 6.48 0.35
N GLY A 266 -10.71 6.02 0.94
CA GLY A 266 -10.66 5.61 2.36
C GLY A 266 -10.83 6.75 3.33
N SER A 267 -10.43 7.92 2.97
CA SER A 267 -10.28 9.17 3.70
C SER A 267 -8.83 9.49 4.04
N ILE A 268 -8.40 10.67 3.67
CA ILE A 268 -7.09 11.23 4.00
C ILE A 268 -7.01 11.43 5.53
N GLY A 269 -5.99 10.83 6.16
CA GLY A 269 -5.82 10.88 7.62
C GLY A 269 -6.57 9.79 8.41
N SER A 270 -7.16 8.76 7.73
CA SER A 270 -7.76 7.60 8.39
C SER A 270 -7.06 6.30 7.97
N VAL A 271 -6.51 5.56 8.94
CA VAL A 271 -5.88 4.25 8.70
C VAL A 271 -6.94 3.21 8.39
N THR A 272 -8.01 3.16 9.19
CA THR A 272 -9.10 2.19 8.98
C THR A 272 -9.80 2.40 7.65
N GLY A 273 -9.97 3.66 7.24
CA GLY A 273 -10.51 4.02 5.93
C GLY A 273 -9.64 3.49 4.78
N SER A 274 -8.32 3.72 4.84
CA SER A 274 -7.38 3.24 3.82
C SER A 274 -7.36 1.71 3.70
N VAL A 275 -7.43 0.98 4.82
CA VAL A 275 -7.51 -0.49 4.81
C VAL A 275 -8.80 -0.97 4.16
N LEU A 276 -9.96 -0.45 4.58
CA LEU A 276 -11.25 -0.84 4.00
C LEU A 276 -11.34 -0.50 2.51
N ALA A 277 -10.89 0.71 2.14
CA ALA A 277 -10.88 1.14 0.75
C ALA A 277 -9.99 0.28 -0.14
N SER A 278 -8.84 -0.21 0.37
CA SER A 278 -7.95 -1.09 -0.41
C SER A 278 -8.62 -2.41 -0.78
N PHE A 279 -9.30 -3.07 0.18
CA PHE A 279 -10.03 -4.29 -0.11
C PHE A 279 -11.22 -4.04 -1.05
N LEU A 280 -11.97 -2.97 -0.84
CA LEU A 280 -13.09 -2.59 -1.70
C LEU A 280 -12.62 -2.28 -3.13
N PHE A 281 -11.55 -1.49 -3.26
CA PHE A 281 -10.96 -1.11 -4.55
C PHE A 281 -10.48 -2.35 -5.33
N ILE A 282 -9.75 -3.24 -4.67
CA ILE A 282 -9.25 -4.46 -5.30
C ILE A 282 -10.40 -5.43 -5.63
N ALA A 283 -11.40 -5.56 -4.77
CA ALA A 283 -12.59 -6.38 -5.05
C ALA A 283 -13.36 -5.85 -6.25
N CYS A 284 -13.58 -4.53 -6.34
CA CYS A 284 -14.22 -3.91 -7.50
C CYS A 284 -13.38 -4.11 -8.77
N SER A 285 -12.09 -3.83 -8.69
CA SER A 285 -11.17 -3.88 -9.83
C SER A 285 -10.95 -5.30 -10.36
N GLU A 286 -10.73 -6.30 -9.49
CA GLU A 286 -10.31 -7.63 -9.92
C GLU A 286 -11.44 -8.65 -9.98
N TRP A 287 -12.50 -8.48 -9.20
CA TRP A 287 -13.58 -9.47 -9.11
C TRP A 287 -14.87 -8.93 -9.73
N TRP A 288 -15.48 -7.89 -9.18
CA TRP A 288 -16.83 -7.48 -9.57
C TRP A 288 -16.92 -6.96 -11.00
N LEU A 289 -15.93 -6.21 -11.47
CA LEU A 289 -15.94 -5.67 -12.83
C LEU A 289 -15.25 -6.57 -13.87
N ARG A 290 -14.80 -7.76 -13.47
CA ARG A 290 -14.09 -8.67 -14.37
C ARG A 290 -14.95 -9.15 -15.55
N PHE A 291 -16.25 -9.28 -15.35
CA PHE A 291 -17.17 -9.68 -16.41
C PHE A 291 -17.19 -8.71 -17.60
N LEU A 292 -16.79 -7.44 -17.39
CA LEU A 292 -16.73 -6.43 -18.45
C LEU A 292 -15.57 -6.64 -19.44
N ASP A 293 -14.56 -7.39 -19.04
CA ASP A 293 -13.42 -7.73 -19.92
C ASP A 293 -13.68 -9.00 -20.76
N ALA A 294 -14.76 -9.74 -20.47
CA ALA A 294 -15.13 -10.92 -21.22
C ALA A 294 -15.87 -10.54 -22.52
N GLU A 295 -15.38 -11.02 -23.66
CA GLU A 295 -16.10 -10.86 -24.92
C GLU A 295 -17.42 -11.62 -24.86
N THR A 296 -18.53 -10.90 -24.83
CA THR A 296 -19.86 -11.49 -24.75
C THR A 296 -20.55 -11.38 -26.09
N TYR A 297 -21.07 -12.52 -26.60
CA TYR A 297 -21.86 -12.61 -27.79
C TYR A 297 -23.33 -12.79 -27.41
N ILE A 298 -24.22 -11.93 -27.90
CA ILE A 298 -25.66 -12.10 -27.79
C ILE A 298 -26.14 -12.63 -29.15
N GLY A 299 -26.22 -13.97 -29.27
CA GLY A 299 -26.44 -14.62 -30.54
C GLY A 299 -25.28 -14.42 -31.53
N ALA A 300 -25.54 -13.94 -32.72
CA ALA A 300 -24.52 -13.62 -33.73
C ALA A 300 -23.93 -12.19 -33.56
N PHE A 301 -24.40 -11.39 -32.60
CA PHE A 301 -23.99 -10.00 -32.43
C PHE A 301 -22.91 -9.90 -31.35
N LYS A 302 -21.69 -9.44 -31.74
CA LYS A 302 -20.62 -9.12 -30.80
C LYS A 302 -20.92 -7.78 -30.15
N VAL A 303 -21.01 -7.72 -28.81
CA VAL A 303 -21.23 -6.45 -28.12
C VAL A 303 -19.96 -5.62 -28.21
N PRO A 304 -19.96 -4.48 -28.95
CA PRO A 304 -18.72 -3.77 -29.31
C PRO A 304 -17.99 -3.12 -28.13
N LEU A 305 -18.67 -2.94 -27.00
CA LEU A 305 -18.13 -2.31 -25.77
C LEU A 305 -17.52 -3.33 -24.81
N LEU A 306 -17.94 -4.59 -24.80
CA LEU A 306 -17.40 -5.63 -23.92
C LEU A 306 -16.16 -6.26 -24.55
N ARG A 307 -14.99 -5.69 -24.25
CA ARG A 307 -13.68 -6.16 -24.70
C ARG A 307 -12.61 -5.86 -23.65
N ALA A 308 -11.46 -6.51 -23.79
CA ALA A 308 -10.32 -6.33 -22.90
C ALA A 308 -9.96 -4.84 -22.70
N GLY A 309 -9.96 -4.39 -21.45
CA GLY A 309 -9.71 -3.01 -21.04
C GLY A 309 -10.94 -2.15 -20.78
N PHE A 310 -12.16 -2.56 -21.16
CA PHE A 310 -13.38 -1.78 -20.87
C PHE A 310 -13.65 -1.66 -19.38
N ARG A 311 -13.30 -2.69 -18.60
CA ARG A 311 -13.32 -2.66 -17.12
C ARG A 311 -12.63 -1.43 -16.56
N LYS A 312 -11.46 -1.04 -17.09
CA LYS A 312 -10.70 0.13 -16.61
C LYS A 312 -11.45 1.44 -16.85
N VAL A 313 -12.15 1.55 -17.97
CA VAL A 313 -12.96 2.74 -18.30
C VAL A 313 -14.12 2.88 -17.34
N VAL A 314 -14.92 1.81 -17.15
CA VAL A 314 -16.04 1.81 -16.20
C VAL A 314 -15.56 2.10 -14.79
N PHE A 315 -14.47 1.48 -14.38
CA PHE A 315 -13.88 1.68 -13.06
C PHE A 315 -13.42 3.13 -12.85
N SER A 316 -12.79 3.75 -13.86
CA SER A 316 -12.39 5.17 -13.79
C SER A 316 -13.60 6.12 -13.65
N ILE A 317 -14.71 5.81 -14.31
CA ILE A 317 -15.97 6.59 -14.18
C ILE A 317 -16.53 6.45 -12.77
N ILE A 318 -16.55 5.22 -12.21
CA ILE A 318 -17.03 4.96 -10.84
C ILE A 318 -16.18 5.74 -9.84
N ILE A 319 -14.84 5.68 -9.97
CA ILE A 319 -13.92 6.40 -9.10
C ILE A 319 -14.16 7.92 -9.20
N MET A 320 -14.27 8.45 -10.41
CA MET A 320 -14.53 9.88 -10.61
C MET A 320 -15.84 10.30 -9.93
N ALA A 321 -16.89 9.51 -10.06
CA ALA A 321 -18.16 9.76 -9.38
C ALA A 321 -17.99 9.74 -7.84
N VAL A 322 -17.29 8.72 -7.28
CA VAL A 322 -17.05 8.64 -5.85
C VAL A 322 -16.26 9.84 -5.33
N VAL A 323 -15.20 10.26 -6.02
CA VAL A 323 -14.38 11.41 -5.61
C VAL A 323 -15.17 12.73 -5.70
N LEU A 324 -16.02 12.90 -6.70
CA LEU A 324 -16.84 14.11 -6.85
C LEU A 324 -17.94 14.21 -5.79
N PHE A 325 -18.64 13.11 -5.51
CA PHE A 325 -19.78 13.10 -4.58
C PHE A 325 -19.40 12.84 -3.13
N TYR A 326 -18.33 12.07 -2.87
CA TYR A 326 -17.84 11.70 -1.53
C TYR A 326 -16.47 12.30 -1.23
N ARG A 327 -16.37 13.63 -1.23
CA ARG A 327 -15.10 14.36 -0.97
C ARG A 327 -14.44 14.01 0.38
N GLN A 328 -15.22 13.59 1.37
CA GLN A 328 -14.72 13.24 2.71
C GLN A 328 -14.25 11.79 2.82
N GLY A 329 -14.36 10.98 1.75
CA GLY A 329 -14.09 9.55 1.77
C GLY A 329 -15.08 8.74 2.61
N ILE A 330 -14.88 7.40 2.69
CA ILE A 330 -15.80 6.48 3.37
C ILE A 330 -15.88 6.74 4.89
N MET A 331 -14.76 7.08 5.52
CA MET A 331 -14.68 7.28 6.98
C MET A 331 -14.73 8.74 7.41
N GLY A 332 -14.55 9.71 6.49
CA GLY A 332 -14.41 11.13 6.82
C GLY A 332 -13.24 11.35 7.79
N ASP A 333 -13.32 12.33 8.68
CA ASP A 333 -12.29 12.61 9.70
C ASP A 333 -12.36 11.65 10.90
N ARG A 334 -12.98 10.47 10.75
CA ARG A 334 -13.26 9.56 11.85
C ARG A 334 -12.52 8.25 11.68
N GLU A 335 -11.84 7.82 12.74
CA GLU A 335 -11.37 6.45 12.88
C GLU A 335 -12.48 5.56 13.46
N LEU A 336 -12.46 4.26 13.15
CA LEU A 336 -13.35 3.27 13.77
C LEU A 336 -13.05 3.21 15.29
N ASN A 337 -13.86 3.93 16.06
CA ASN A 337 -13.79 3.92 17.53
C ASN A 337 -14.97 3.12 18.05
N PHE A 338 -14.71 1.89 18.48
CA PHE A 338 -15.72 0.97 19.00
C PHE A 338 -16.47 1.52 20.23
N ASP A 339 -15.83 2.36 21.06
CA ASP A 339 -16.51 3.02 22.18
C ASP A 339 -17.67 3.90 21.72
N ARG A 340 -17.52 4.59 20.60
CA ARG A 340 -18.56 5.44 20.05
C ARG A 340 -19.75 4.61 19.52
N ILE A 341 -19.45 3.45 18.90
CA ILE A 341 -20.47 2.53 18.39
C ILE A 341 -21.24 1.90 19.56
N LEU A 342 -20.53 1.46 20.60
CA LEU A 342 -21.14 0.87 21.81
C LEU A 342 -21.97 1.89 22.58
N ARG A 343 -21.48 3.14 22.75
CA ARG A 343 -22.25 4.22 23.38
C ARG A 343 -23.50 4.61 22.59
N LYS A 344 -23.43 4.62 21.25
CA LYS A 344 -24.62 4.85 20.41
C LYS A 344 -25.65 3.74 20.60
N ARG A 345 -25.19 2.48 20.65
CA ARG A 345 -26.08 1.31 20.87
C ARG A 345 -26.70 1.35 22.25
N GLN A 346 -25.95 1.69 23.30
CA GLN A 346 -26.49 1.85 24.65
C GLN A 346 -27.54 2.97 24.73
N LYS A 347 -27.24 4.15 24.14
CA LYS A 347 -28.22 5.25 24.07
C LYS A 347 -29.48 4.88 23.28
N PHE A 348 -29.35 4.06 22.23
CA PHE A 348 -30.49 3.58 21.46
C PHE A 348 -31.33 2.61 22.29
N ILE A 349 -30.72 1.67 23.00
CA ILE A 349 -31.42 0.73 23.91
C ILE A 349 -32.12 1.47 25.06
N GLU A 350 -31.44 2.46 25.68
CA GLU A 350 -32.04 3.30 26.74
C GLU A 350 -33.23 4.13 26.23
N LYS A 351 -33.14 4.63 24.97
CA LYS A 351 -34.22 5.38 24.34
C LYS A 351 -35.44 4.49 24.01
N THR A 352 -35.18 3.24 23.60
CA THR A 352 -36.24 2.26 23.32
C THR A 352 -36.90 1.79 24.61
N GLN A 353 -36.14 1.64 25.70
CA GLN A 353 -36.70 1.29 27.04
C GLN A 353 -37.46 2.44 27.72
N ARG A 354 -37.14 3.70 27.40
CA ARG A 354 -37.85 4.89 27.94
C ARG A 354 -39.08 5.28 27.11
N GLY A 355 -39.11 4.90 25.82
CA GLY A 355 -40.26 5.16 24.91
C GLY A 355 -41.37 4.12 24.96
N GLY A 356 -41.22 3.08 25.78
CA GLY A 356 -42.20 2.00 25.98
C GLY A 356 -42.90 2.10 27.36
N LYS A 357 -42.87 3.26 28.03
CA LYS A 357 -43.69 3.55 29.22
C LYS A 357 -44.68 4.65 28.93
#